data_d89ba74734ce9ef25a8119c2070a86a1
#
_entry.id   d89ba74734ce9ef25a8119c2070a86a1
#
_cell.length_a   1.000
_cell.length_b   1.000
_cell.length_c   1.000
_cell.angle_alpha   90.00
_cell.angle_beta   90.00
_cell.angle_gamma   90.00
#
_symmetry.space_group_name_H-M   'P 1'
#
loop_
_entity.id
_entity.type
_entity.pdbx_description
1 polymer ?
#
loop_
_entity_poly.entity_id
_entity_poly.type
_entity_poly.pdbx_seq_one_letter_code
_entity_poly.pdbx_strand_id
1 'polypeptide(L)'
;MHRLLLYNFLVTTLIAPASISANSNKIPTYRAIYDVEYKNRSVGESEITVKKKESNDNYVFSSKSNATGFLKLIFPKTLIEVSEFSYLDNTIKPQIYSFSDSSITNSESYTISFNWEKNLVNTTINDQVISSEIQPNTLDNGTLQVALMLDMKNSVPESYTIRDDDGARVYKYTSEGEENLETPLGIIATKKLMQERQGFSHQTIIWLAKDLQFIPVRIEQFRDGKQRVVLNINSLKWLTIDD
;
A
#
# COMPACT_ATOMS: atom_id res chain seq x y z
N MET A 1 -55.61 -36.18 51.47
CA MET A 1 -55.20 -34.86 51.00
C MET A 1 -53.76 -34.98 50.48
N HIS A 2 -53.61 -35.17 49.16
CA HIS A 2 -52.32 -35.31 48.49
C HIS A 2 -51.95 -33.92 47.83
N ARG A 3 -50.84 -33.35 48.25
CA ARG A 3 -50.26 -32.14 47.61
C ARG A 3 -49.30 -32.62 46.53
N LEU A 4 -49.61 -32.34 45.30
CA LEU A 4 -48.72 -32.48 44.15
C LEU A 4 -47.76 -31.29 44.10
N LEU A 5 -46.45 -31.54 44.19
CA LEU A 5 -45.38 -30.57 43.97
C LEU A 5 -44.98 -30.62 42.50
N LEU A 6 -45.28 -29.55 41.77
CA LEU A 6 -44.80 -29.32 40.39
C LEU A 6 -43.40 -28.72 40.44
N TYR A 7 -42.40 -29.47 39.98
CA TYR A 7 -41.04 -28.97 39.73
C TYR A 7 -41.00 -28.31 38.33
N ASN A 8 -40.83 -26.99 38.32
CA ASN A 8 -40.50 -26.28 37.09
C ASN A 8 -39.00 -26.42 36.79
N PHE A 9 -38.68 -27.19 35.73
CA PHE A 9 -37.31 -27.22 35.18
C PHE A 9 -37.09 -26.00 34.29
N LEU A 10 -36.31 -25.04 34.79
CA LEU A 10 -35.87 -23.91 34.01
C LEU A 10 -34.67 -24.35 33.15
N VAL A 11 -34.89 -24.56 31.86
CA VAL A 11 -33.81 -24.84 30.88
C VAL A 11 -33.21 -23.52 30.49
N THR A 12 -32.09 -23.15 31.11
CA THR A 12 -31.25 -22.05 30.68
C THR A 12 -30.40 -22.49 29.49
N THR A 13 -30.79 -22.11 28.28
CA THR A 13 -29.95 -22.22 27.07
C THR A 13 -28.81 -21.21 27.15
N LEU A 14 -27.60 -21.69 27.43
CA LEU A 14 -26.38 -20.95 27.25
C LEU A 14 -26.16 -20.71 25.73
N ILE A 15 -26.43 -19.51 25.26
CA ILE A 15 -25.99 -19.06 23.94
C ILE A 15 -24.49 -18.67 24.09
N ALA A 16 -23.60 -19.57 23.66
CA ALA A 16 -22.20 -19.26 23.54
C ALA A 16 -22.03 -18.14 22.45
N PRO A 17 -21.31 -17.07 22.74
CA PRO A 17 -21.00 -16.09 21.70
C PRO A 17 -20.15 -16.80 20.62
N ALA A 18 -20.66 -16.81 19.39
CA ALA A 18 -19.86 -17.23 18.24
C ALA A 18 -18.65 -16.28 18.15
N SER A 19 -17.47 -16.79 18.48
CA SER A 19 -16.22 -16.09 18.27
C SER A 19 -16.07 -15.93 16.76
N ILE A 20 -16.36 -14.75 16.24
CA ILE A 20 -15.96 -14.35 14.88
C ILE A 20 -14.44 -14.31 14.92
N SER A 21 -13.82 -15.41 14.52
CA SER A 21 -12.39 -15.44 14.23
C SER A 21 -12.17 -14.50 13.03
N ALA A 22 -11.87 -13.25 13.32
CA ALA A 22 -11.40 -12.33 12.31
C ALA A 22 -10.13 -12.94 11.72
N ASN A 23 -10.20 -13.37 10.47
CA ASN A 23 -9.08 -13.90 9.71
C ASN A 23 -8.12 -12.70 9.46
N SER A 24 -7.24 -12.42 10.44
CA SER A 24 -6.45 -11.19 10.55
C SER A 24 -5.34 -11.06 9.50
N ASN A 25 -5.16 -12.06 8.64
CA ASN A 25 -4.02 -12.17 7.73
C ASN A 25 -4.36 -11.96 6.25
N LYS A 26 -5.53 -11.42 5.92
CA LYS A 26 -5.84 -11.06 4.53
C LYS A 26 -5.32 -9.68 4.20
N ILE A 27 -4.71 -9.54 3.02
CA ILE A 27 -4.42 -8.23 2.43
C ILE A 27 -5.74 -7.52 2.16
N PRO A 28 -5.93 -6.29 2.64
CA PRO A 28 -7.13 -5.53 2.34
C PRO A 28 -7.17 -5.18 0.84
N THR A 29 -8.30 -5.44 0.20
CA THR A 29 -8.55 -5.08 -1.20
C THR A 29 -9.35 -3.80 -1.26
N TYR A 30 -8.82 -2.79 -1.95
CA TYR A 30 -9.40 -1.47 -1.96
C TYR A 30 -9.04 -0.68 -3.22
N ARG A 31 -9.79 0.39 -3.45
CA ARG A 31 -9.50 1.46 -4.40
C ARG A 31 -9.56 2.78 -3.64
N ALA A 32 -8.48 3.54 -3.66
CA ALA A 32 -8.39 4.87 -3.05
C ALA A 32 -8.02 5.90 -4.12
N ILE A 33 -8.64 7.07 -4.05
CA ILE A 33 -8.32 8.22 -4.90
C ILE A 33 -7.69 9.29 -4.02
N TYR A 34 -6.62 9.89 -4.51
CA TYR A 34 -5.89 10.96 -3.84
C TYR A 34 -5.83 12.19 -4.71
N ASP A 35 -6.06 13.34 -4.11
CA ASP A 35 -5.69 14.63 -4.71
C ASP A 35 -4.18 14.81 -4.62
N VAL A 36 -3.54 15.20 -5.72
CA VAL A 36 -2.08 15.36 -5.81
C VAL A 36 -1.75 16.84 -5.92
N GLU A 37 -0.88 17.29 -5.01
CA GLU A 37 -0.30 18.61 -5.02
C GLU A 37 1.20 18.55 -5.33
N TYR A 38 1.70 19.48 -6.10
CA TYR A 38 3.12 19.71 -6.36
C TYR A 38 3.49 21.16 -6.06
N LYS A 39 4.42 21.37 -5.12
CA LYS A 39 4.82 22.72 -4.66
C LYS A 39 3.60 23.56 -4.28
N ASN A 40 2.71 23.04 -3.46
CA ASN A 40 1.49 23.66 -2.94
C ASN A 40 0.47 24.06 -4.04
N ARG A 41 0.46 23.39 -5.17
CA ARG A 41 -0.53 23.56 -6.23
C ARG A 41 -1.16 22.22 -6.58
N SER A 42 -2.47 22.16 -6.63
CA SER A 42 -3.18 21.00 -7.14
C SER A 42 -2.77 20.74 -8.59
N VAL A 43 -2.28 19.53 -8.86
CA VAL A 43 -1.75 19.15 -10.17
C VAL A 43 -2.47 17.96 -10.79
N GLY A 44 -3.18 17.16 -9.99
CA GLY A 44 -3.81 15.96 -10.52
C GLY A 44 -4.42 15.07 -9.46
N GLU A 45 -4.69 13.85 -9.87
CA GLU A 45 -5.21 12.77 -9.03
C GLU A 45 -4.34 11.52 -9.18
N SER A 46 -4.28 10.73 -8.11
CA SER A 46 -3.68 9.40 -8.10
C SER A 46 -4.71 8.38 -7.63
N GLU A 47 -4.92 7.33 -8.41
CA GLU A 47 -5.73 6.19 -8.03
C GLU A 47 -4.82 5.04 -7.62
N ILE A 48 -5.00 4.52 -6.41
CA ILE A 48 -4.31 3.33 -5.90
C ILE A 48 -5.33 2.23 -5.72
N THR A 49 -5.02 1.04 -6.26
CA THR A 49 -5.87 -0.13 -6.13
C THR A 49 -5.06 -1.34 -5.67
N VAL A 50 -5.59 -2.10 -4.73
CA VAL A 50 -5.10 -3.42 -4.36
C VAL A 50 -6.22 -4.42 -4.59
N LYS A 51 -5.98 -5.41 -5.47
CA LYS A 51 -6.96 -6.45 -5.82
C LYS A 51 -6.36 -7.84 -5.62
N LYS A 52 -7.21 -8.80 -5.28
CA LYS A 52 -6.86 -10.23 -5.32
C LYS A 52 -7.18 -10.77 -6.71
N LYS A 53 -6.28 -11.59 -7.30
CA LYS A 53 -6.56 -12.33 -8.54
C LYS A 53 -7.48 -13.53 -8.25
N GLU A 54 -8.41 -13.84 -9.18
CA GLU A 54 -9.40 -14.89 -8.98
C GLU A 54 -8.80 -16.30 -8.85
N SER A 55 -7.66 -16.57 -9.45
CA SER A 55 -7.16 -17.93 -9.65
C SER A 55 -6.18 -18.45 -8.60
N ASN A 56 -5.69 -17.62 -7.65
CA ASN A 56 -4.69 -18.02 -6.64
C ASN A 56 -4.49 -16.95 -5.54
N ASP A 57 -3.57 -17.18 -4.61
CA ASP A 57 -3.21 -16.21 -3.56
C ASP A 57 -2.31 -15.08 -4.07
N ASN A 58 -2.52 -14.68 -5.34
CA ASN A 58 -1.84 -13.57 -5.97
C ASN A 58 -2.68 -12.29 -5.87
N TYR A 59 -1.98 -11.18 -5.77
CA TYR A 59 -2.54 -9.85 -5.66
C TYR A 59 -1.92 -8.93 -6.71
N VAL A 60 -2.62 -7.86 -7.02
CA VAL A 60 -2.13 -6.78 -7.86
C VAL A 60 -2.27 -5.47 -7.09
N PHE A 61 -1.17 -4.77 -6.93
CA PHE A 61 -1.15 -3.36 -6.59
C PHE A 61 -1.05 -2.56 -7.89
N SER A 62 -1.82 -1.51 -8.03
CA SER A 62 -1.65 -0.55 -9.12
C SER A 62 -1.79 0.88 -8.61
N SER A 63 -0.96 1.77 -9.13
CA SER A 63 -1.02 3.21 -8.91
C SER A 63 -1.07 3.90 -10.27
N LYS A 64 -2.05 4.77 -10.47
CA LYS A 64 -2.19 5.56 -11.70
C LYS A 64 -2.39 7.02 -11.34
N SER A 65 -1.41 7.85 -11.69
CA SER A 65 -1.45 9.29 -11.46
C SER A 65 -1.59 10.06 -12.77
N ASN A 66 -2.55 10.98 -12.82
CA ASN A 66 -2.85 11.79 -13.99
C ASN A 66 -2.92 13.27 -13.60
N ALA A 67 -2.43 14.15 -14.48
CA ALA A 67 -2.73 15.56 -14.38
C ALA A 67 -4.22 15.83 -14.59
N THR A 68 -4.80 16.82 -13.92
CA THR A 68 -6.20 17.20 -14.05
C THR A 68 -6.37 18.65 -14.51
N GLY A 69 -7.60 19.01 -14.95
CA GLY A 69 -7.94 20.36 -15.37
C GLY A 69 -7.08 20.87 -16.53
N PHE A 70 -6.73 22.17 -16.48
CA PHE A 70 -5.91 22.83 -17.49
C PHE A 70 -4.50 22.23 -17.59
N LEU A 71 -3.95 21.69 -16.50
CA LEU A 71 -2.63 21.05 -16.49
C LEU A 71 -2.56 19.82 -17.37
N LYS A 72 -3.68 19.09 -17.54
CA LYS A 72 -3.75 17.94 -18.44
C LYS A 72 -3.46 18.32 -19.91
N LEU A 73 -3.80 19.57 -20.31
CA LEU A 73 -3.57 20.05 -21.66
C LEU A 73 -2.10 20.47 -21.88
N ILE A 74 -1.41 20.92 -20.82
CA ILE A 74 -0.04 21.41 -20.89
C ILE A 74 0.96 20.28 -20.57
N PHE A 75 0.60 19.43 -19.62
CA PHE A 75 1.40 18.30 -19.15
C PHE A 75 0.58 17.01 -19.17
N PRO A 76 0.31 16.44 -20.35
CA PRO A 76 -0.45 15.19 -20.47
C PRO A 76 0.43 14.00 -20.02
N LYS A 77 0.79 14.01 -18.74
CA LYS A 77 1.64 13.00 -18.12
C LYS A 77 0.77 12.01 -17.34
N THR A 78 0.98 10.73 -17.58
CA THR A 78 0.41 9.64 -16.79
C THR A 78 1.55 8.81 -16.23
N LEU A 79 1.55 8.62 -14.91
CA LEU A 79 2.44 7.68 -14.24
C LEU A 79 1.63 6.44 -13.88
N ILE A 80 2.15 5.27 -14.26
CA ILE A 80 1.51 3.99 -13.94
C ILE A 80 2.56 3.09 -13.29
N GLU A 81 2.20 2.54 -12.14
CA GLU A 81 2.95 1.50 -11.45
C GLU A 81 2.04 0.30 -11.26
N VAL A 82 2.53 -0.89 -11.54
CA VAL A 82 1.81 -2.14 -11.29
C VAL A 82 2.77 -3.14 -10.67
N SER A 83 2.37 -3.74 -9.56
CA SER A 83 3.09 -4.82 -8.90
C SER A 83 2.19 -6.05 -8.80
N GLU A 84 2.61 -7.16 -9.36
CA GLU A 84 2.02 -8.46 -9.15
C GLU A 84 2.82 -9.23 -8.11
N PHE A 85 2.17 -9.78 -7.10
CA PHE A 85 2.83 -10.44 -5.99
C PHE A 85 1.97 -11.56 -5.39
N SER A 86 2.61 -12.51 -4.74
CA SER A 86 1.95 -13.52 -3.92
C SER A 86 2.05 -13.16 -2.44
N TYR A 87 1.06 -13.60 -1.67
CA TYR A 87 1.07 -13.50 -0.22
C TYR A 87 0.76 -14.87 0.38
N LEU A 88 1.80 -15.51 0.89
CA LEU A 88 1.74 -16.85 1.47
C LEU A 88 2.56 -16.86 2.77
N ASP A 89 2.05 -17.54 3.78
CA ASP A 89 2.73 -17.69 5.09
C ASP A 89 3.20 -16.34 5.68
N ASN A 90 2.33 -15.32 5.60
CA ASN A 90 2.60 -13.94 6.03
C ASN A 90 3.79 -13.27 5.30
N THR A 91 4.16 -13.78 4.15
CA THR A 91 5.27 -13.25 3.36
C THR A 91 4.78 -12.71 2.02
N ILE A 92 5.12 -11.47 1.71
CA ILE A 92 4.92 -10.87 0.39
C ILE A 92 6.11 -11.24 -0.48
N LYS A 93 5.84 -11.79 -1.66
CA LYS A 93 6.85 -12.07 -2.69
C LYS A 93 6.46 -11.38 -3.98
N PRO A 94 7.10 -10.26 -4.34
CA PRO A 94 6.93 -9.65 -5.66
C PRO A 94 7.24 -10.67 -6.77
N GLN A 95 6.52 -10.60 -7.86
CA GLN A 95 6.71 -11.41 -9.06
C GLN A 95 7.14 -10.54 -10.23
N ILE A 96 6.35 -9.52 -10.51
CA ILE A 96 6.62 -8.57 -11.59
C ILE A 96 6.22 -7.18 -11.10
N TYR A 97 7.11 -6.22 -11.26
CA TYR A 97 6.83 -4.80 -11.10
C TYR A 97 7.07 -4.10 -12.43
N SER A 98 6.17 -3.22 -12.80
CA SER A 98 6.31 -2.36 -13.99
C SER A 98 6.04 -0.90 -13.63
N PHE A 99 6.86 -0.03 -14.18
CA PHE A 99 6.72 1.42 -14.14
C PHE A 99 6.63 1.97 -15.57
N SER A 100 5.76 2.93 -15.78
CA SER A 100 5.62 3.64 -17.05
C SER A 100 5.28 5.10 -16.79
N ASP A 101 6.09 5.98 -17.36
CA ASP A 101 5.86 7.42 -17.45
C ASP A 101 5.58 7.78 -18.90
N SER A 102 4.32 8.12 -19.21
CA SER A 102 3.89 8.47 -20.58
C SER A 102 4.09 9.94 -20.92
N SER A 103 5.19 10.54 -20.50
CA SER A 103 5.54 11.92 -20.89
C SER A 103 5.83 11.99 -22.38
N ILE A 104 5.34 13.04 -23.06
CA ILE A 104 5.56 13.25 -24.52
C ILE A 104 7.04 13.47 -24.83
N THR A 105 7.81 14.03 -23.90
CA THR A 105 9.20 14.42 -24.12
C THR A 105 10.22 13.41 -23.63
N ASN A 106 9.90 12.63 -22.61
CA ASN A 106 10.78 11.62 -22.01
C ASN A 106 9.90 10.52 -21.42
N SER A 107 9.48 9.55 -22.26
CA SER A 107 8.81 8.35 -21.74
C SER A 107 9.87 7.44 -21.11
N GLU A 108 9.71 7.14 -19.85
CA GLU A 108 10.52 6.15 -19.14
C GLU A 108 9.65 4.95 -18.83
N SER A 109 10.14 3.78 -19.10
CA SER A 109 9.49 2.54 -18.69
C SER A 109 10.53 1.48 -18.33
N TYR A 110 10.22 0.72 -17.29
CA TYR A 110 11.03 -0.43 -16.92
C TYR A 110 10.17 -1.50 -16.27
N THR A 111 10.69 -2.72 -16.28
CA THR A 111 10.07 -3.88 -15.65
C THR A 111 11.09 -4.60 -14.80
N ILE A 112 10.68 -5.03 -13.60
CA ILE A 112 11.47 -5.84 -12.69
C ILE A 112 10.77 -7.19 -12.55
N SER A 113 11.45 -8.29 -12.87
CA SER A 113 10.94 -9.65 -12.67
C SER A 113 11.77 -10.39 -11.62
N PHE A 114 11.07 -11.02 -10.68
CA PHE A 114 11.66 -11.72 -9.53
C PHE A 114 11.56 -13.23 -9.73
N ASN A 115 12.70 -13.90 -9.78
CA ASN A 115 12.79 -15.37 -9.81
C ASN A 115 13.32 -15.87 -8.46
N TRP A 116 12.40 -16.16 -7.55
CA TRP A 116 12.71 -16.60 -6.19
C TRP A 116 13.38 -17.98 -6.12
N GLU A 117 13.09 -18.86 -7.09
CA GLU A 117 13.71 -20.19 -7.15
C GLU A 117 15.20 -20.10 -7.50
N LYS A 118 15.57 -19.18 -8.37
CA LYS A 118 16.94 -18.94 -8.80
C LYS A 118 17.66 -17.86 -8.00
N ASN A 119 16.96 -17.21 -7.06
CA ASN A 119 17.46 -16.03 -6.34
C ASN A 119 17.96 -14.90 -7.28
N LEU A 120 17.26 -14.68 -8.39
CA LEU A 120 17.62 -13.69 -9.40
C LEU A 120 16.51 -12.67 -9.60
N VAL A 121 16.90 -11.42 -9.77
CA VAL A 121 16.04 -10.34 -10.22
C VAL A 121 16.57 -9.78 -11.53
N ASN A 122 15.69 -9.63 -12.51
CA ASN A 122 15.99 -9.01 -13.80
C ASN A 122 15.29 -7.67 -13.90
N THR A 123 16.05 -6.61 -14.14
CA THR A 123 15.53 -5.28 -14.47
C THR A 123 15.70 -5.04 -15.96
N THR A 124 14.60 -4.79 -16.65
CA THR A 124 14.58 -4.51 -18.10
C THR A 124 14.29 -3.03 -18.32
N ILE A 125 15.23 -2.31 -18.94
CA ILE A 125 15.13 -0.89 -19.29
C ILE A 125 15.55 -0.75 -20.76
N ASN A 126 14.70 -0.19 -21.63
CA ASN A 126 14.99 -0.02 -23.05
C ASN A 126 15.50 -1.31 -23.71
N ASP A 127 14.81 -2.43 -23.47
CA ASP A 127 15.15 -3.79 -23.95
C ASP A 127 16.50 -4.36 -23.43
N GLN A 128 17.20 -3.64 -22.58
CA GLN A 128 18.39 -4.13 -21.90
C GLN A 128 18.03 -4.78 -20.58
N VAL A 129 18.53 -6.00 -20.35
CA VAL A 129 18.30 -6.78 -19.14
C VAL A 129 19.53 -6.72 -18.24
N ILE A 130 19.34 -6.27 -17.01
CA ILE A 130 20.34 -6.26 -15.96
C ILE A 130 19.91 -7.27 -14.90
N SER A 131 20.71 -8.32 -14.69
CA SER A 131 20.46 -9.36 -13.69
C SER A 131 21.28 -9.14 -12.44
N SER A 132 20.69 -9.39 -11.27
CA SER A 132 21.39 -9.38 -9.97
C SER A 132 20.75 -10.37 -9.01
N GLU A 133 21.43 -10.66 -7.90
CA GLU A 133 20.88 -11.52 -6.85
C GLU A 133 19.76 -10.82 -6.09
N ILE A 134 18.74 -11.60 -5.68
CA ILE A 134 17.68 -11.16 -4.78
C ILE A 134 18.15 -11.37 -3.34
N GLN A 135 18.04 -10.34 -2.51
CA GLN A 135 18.12 -10.47 -1.06
C GLN A 135 16.81 -11.00 -0.48
N PRO A 136 16.84 -11.76 0.62
CA PRO A 136 15.62 -12.17 1.30
C PRO A 136 14.72 -10.95 1.63
N ASN A 137 13.41 -11.13 1.53
CA ASN A 137 12.41 -10.09 1.83
C ASN A 137 12.53 -8.81 1.00
N THR A 138 13.17 -8.87 -0.17
CA THR A 138 13.17 -7.74 -1.11
C THR A 138 11.77 -7.50 -1.64
N LEU A 139 11.34 -6.24 -1.57
CA LEU A 139 10.07 -5.74 -2.10
C LEU A 139 10.30 -4.90 -3.36
N ASP A 140 9.22 -4.50 -4.02
CA ASP A 140 9.17 -3.41 -4.99
C ASP A 140 8.39 -2.21 -4.42
N ASN A 141 8.28 -1.12 -5.17
CA ASN A 141 7.61 0.08 -4.69
C ASN A 141 6.11 -0.12 -4.40
N GLY A 142 5.41 -0.96 -5.16
CA GLY A 142 4.00 -1.26 -4.94
C GLY A 142 3.79 -2.15 -3.71
N THR A 143 4.59 -3.22 -3.59
CA THR A 143 4.51 -4.15 -2.46
C THR A 143 5.00 -3.52 -1.15
N LEU A 144 5.86 -2.50 -1.20
CA LEU A 144 6.28 -1.74 -0.03
C LEU A 144 5.10 -1.15 0.73
N GLN A 145 4.15 -0.52 0.02
CA GLN A 145 2.97 0.05 0.66
C GLN A 145 2.11 -1.03 1.33
N VAL A 146 1.94 -2.17 0.67
CA VAL A 146 1.16 -3.29 1.20
C VAL A 146 1.83 -3.90 2.43
N ALA A 147 3.16 -4.10 2.40
CA ALA A 147 3.93 -4.60 3.53
C ALA A 147 3.82 -3.66 4.74
N LEU A 148 3.96 -2.36 4.52
CA LEU A 148 3.82 -1.36 5.57
C LEU A 148 2.43 -1.43 6.23
N MET A 149 1.35 -1.52 5.45
CA MET A 149 -0.01 -1.65 5.97
C MET A 149 -0.21 -2.90 6.83
N LEU A 150 0.42 -4.02 6.46
CA LEU A 150 0.32 -5.28 7.21
C LEU A 150 1.13 -5.22 8.51
N ASP A 151 2.38 -4.76 8.45
CA ASP A 151 3.27 -4.73 9.61
C ASP A 151 2.82 -3.74 10.67
N MET A 152 2.24 -2.60 10.25
CA MET A 152 1.68 -1.59 11.15
C MET A 152 0.55 -2.09 12.05
N LYS A 153 -0.06 -3.23 11.74
CA LYS A 153 -1.03 -3.90 12.63
C LYS A 153 -0.37 -4.40 13.92
N ASN A 154 0.93 -4.70 13.86
CA ASN A 154 1.71 -5.22 14.98
C ASN A 154 2.66 -4.16 15.55
N SER A 155 3.54 -3.62 14.71
CA SER A 155 4.55 -2.63 15.11
C SER A 155 5.02 -1.81 13.93
N VAL A 156 5.71 -0.71 14.21
CA VAL A 156 6.43 0.05 13.17
C VAL A 156 7.61 -0.79 12.70
N PRO A 157 7.72 -1.06 11.37
CA PRO A 157 8.90 -1.76 10.84
C PRO A 157 10.15 -0.88 10.98
N GLU A 158 11.30 -1.51 11.16
CA GLU A 158 12.58 -0.78 11.20
C GLU A 158 13.01 -0.33 9.81
N SER A 159 12.96 -1.24 8.84
CA SER A 159 13.37 -0.97 7.45
C SER A 159 12.84 -2.01 6.47
N TYR A 160 12.82 -1.61 5.18
CA TYR A 160 12.61 -2.53 4.07
C TYR A 160 13.71 -2.38 3.02
N THR A 161 14.06 -3.50 2.38
CA THR A 161 14.89 -3.51 1.17
C THR A 161 13.98 -3.52 -0.05
N ILE A 162 14.18 -2.54 -0.93
CA ILE A 162 13.38 -2.34 -2.13
C ILE A 162 14.26 -2.52 -3.35
N ARG A 163 13.78 -3.24 -4.34
CA ARG A 163 14.38 -3.28 -5.67
C ARG A 163 13.70 -2.22 -6.56
N ASP A 164 14.53 -1.37 -7.14
CA ASP A 164 14.13 -0.32 -8.07
C ASP A 164 14.95 -0.45 -9.37
N ASP A 165 14.76 0.48 -10.33
CA ASP A 165 15.44 0.48 -11.64
C ASP A 165 16.97 0.48 -11.54
N ASP A 166 17.53 1.22 -10.59
CA ASP A 166 18.98 1.40 -10.41
C ASP A 166 19.59 0.47 -9.33
N GLY A 167 18.79 -0.45 -8.72
CA GLY A 167 19.32 -1.42 -7.78
C GLY A 167 18.52 -1.60 -6.50
N ALA A 168 19.15 -2.24 -5.51
CA ALA A 168 18.55 -2.41 -4.18
C ALA A 168 18.76 -1.15 -3.34
N ARG A 169 17.72 -0.78 -2.59
CA ARG A 169 17.70 0.39 -1.72
C ARG A 169 17.09 0.02 -0.37
N VAL A 170 17.56 0.67 0.69
CA VAL A 170 17.01 0.50 2.03
C VAL A 170 16.26 1.75 2.44
N TYR A 171 15.00 1.56 2.83
CA TYR A 171 14.18 2.58 3.47
C TYR A 171 14.05 2.29 4.95
N LYS A 172 14.34 3.28 5.80
CA LYS A 172 14.18 3.22 7.25
C LYS A 172 12.92 3.97 7.66
N TYR A 173 12.30 3.50 8.75
CA TYR A 173 11.07 4.07 9.28
C TYR A 173 11.26 4.51 10.72
N THR A 174 10.73 5.69 11.03
CA THR A 174 10.70 6.23 12.39
C THR A 174 9.27 6.68 12.71
N SER A 175 8.80 6.38 13.91
CA SER A 175 7.50 6.85 14.37
C SER A 175 7.59 8.33 14.73
N GLU A 176 6.70 9.14 14.15
CA GLU A 176 6.52 10.57 14.43
C GLU A 176 5.31 10.84 15.35
N GLY A 177 4.73 9.77 15.94
CA GLY A 177 3.60 9.87 16.83
C GLY A 177 2.26 9.60 16.16
N GLU A 178 1.22 10.17 16.73
CA GLU A 178 -0.17 9.98 16.30
C GLU A 178 -0.88 11.33 16.26
N GLU A 179 -1.75 11.49 15.27
CA GLU A 179 -2.59 12.68 15.16
C GLU A 179 -3.90 12.38 14.44
N ASN A 180 -4.90 13.23 14.64
CA ASN A 180 -6.15 13.17 13.90
C ASN A 180 -6.06 14.10 12.69
N LEU A 181 -6.36 13.57 11.51
CA LEU A 181 -6.43 14.35 10.27
C LEU A 181 -7.90 14.59 9.87
N GLU A 182 -8.20 15.82 9.48
CA GLU A 182 -9.42 16.15 8.77
C GLU A 182 -9.26 15.75 7.30
N THR A 183 -10.16 14.92 6.80
CA THR A 183 -10.16 14.41 5.43
C THR A 183 -11.58 14.46 4.84
N PRO A 184 -11.76 14.32 3.53
CA PRO A 184 -13.09 14.13 2.93
C PRO A 184 -13.84 12.90 3.46
N LEU A 185 -13.13 11.94 4.06
CA LEU A 185 -13.73 10.75 4.70
C LEU A 185 -14.13 11.01 6.16
N GLY A 186 -13.91 12.21 6.70
CA GLY A 186 -14.11 12.58 8.09
C GLY A 186 -12.79 12.76 8.85
N ILE A 187 -12.90 12.85 10.19
CA ILE A 187 -11.73 12.93 11.08
C ILE A 187 -11.20 11.52 11.30
N ILE A 188 -9.93 11.28 10.93
CA ILE A 188 -9.28 9.97 10.95
C ILE A 188 -8.12 9.98 11.93
N ALA A 189 -8.12 9.03 12.87
CA ALA A 189 -6.98 8.78 13.75
C ALA A 189 -5.85 8.09 12.97
N THR A 190 -4.67 8.69 12.97
CA THR A 190 -3.53 8.22 12.20
C THR A 190 -2.30 7.94 13.05
N LYS A 191 -1.47 7.01 12.58
CA LYS A 191 -0.05 6.91 12.97
C LYS A 191 0.79 7.59 11.91
N LYS A 192 1.67 8.49 12.36
CA LYS A 192 2.58 9.25 11.51
C LYS A 192 3.95 8.58 11.50
N LEU A 193 4.46 8.31 10.32
CA LEU A 193 5.80 7.74 10.11
C LEU A 193 6.63 8.65 9.23
N MET A 194 7.92 8.72 9.53
CA MET A 194 8.93 9.23 8.62
C MET A 194 9.65 8.06 7.97
N GLN A 195 9.73 8.08 6.65
CA GLN A 195 10.50 7.16 5.82
C GLN A 195 11.69 7.90 5.24
N GLU A 196 12.88 7.36 5.39
CA GLU A 196 14.11 7.91 4.86
C GLU A 196 14.80 6.89 3.95
N ARG A 197 15.23 7.37 2.78
CA ARG A 197 16.09 6.59 1.89
C ARG A 197 17.54 6.75 2.32
N GLN A 198 18.19 5.65 2.66
CA GLN A 198 19.58 5.68 3.11
C GLN A 198 20.51 6.27 2.02
N GLY A 199 21.30 7.27 2.40
CA GLY A 199 22.26 7.95 1.50
C GLY A 199 21.67 9.04 0.62
N PHE A 200 20.41 9.45 0.83
CA PHE A 200 19.74 10.49 0.04
C PHE A 200 19.02 11.50 0.93
N SER A 201 18.82 12.72 0.42
CA SER A 201 18.06 13.78 1.08
C SER A 201 16.54 13.67 0.86
N HIS A 202 16.06 12.49 0.48
CA HIS A 202 14.66 12.23 0.27
C HIS A 202 14.02 11.68 1.55
N GLN A 203 12.97 12.35 1.99
CA GLN A 203 12.15 11.94 3.13
C GLN A 203 10.70 11.86 2.70
N THR A 204 9.97 10.91 3.24
CA THR A 204 8.52 10.80 3.04
C THR A 204 7.85 10.70 4.40
N ILE A 205 6.87 11.55 4.66
CA ILE A 205 6.02 11.46 5.84
C ILE A 205 4.71 10.80 5.41
N ILE A 206 4.28 9.79 6.15
CA ILE A 206 3.13 8.96 5.83
C ILE A 206 2.18 8.92 7.03
N TRP A 207 0.92 9.27 6.81
CA TRP A 207 -0.15 9.15 7.80
C TRP A 207 -0.99 7.92 7.48
N LEU A 208 -0.95 6.95 8.35
CA LEU A 208 -1.59 5.64 8.21
C LEU A 208 -2.83 5.57 9.08
N ALA A 209 -3.99 5.36 8.47
CA ALA A 209 -5.29 5.34 9.14
C ALA A 209 -5.48 4.04 9.93
N LYS A 210 -5.54 4.11 11.27
CA LYS A 210 -5.66 2.95 12.15
C LYS A 210 -6.92 2.11 11.85
N ASP A 211 -8.04 2.77 11.72
CA ASP A 211 -9.35 2.12 11.53
C ASP A 211 -9.63 1.73 10.06
N LEU A 212 -8.74 2.14 9.13
CA LEU A 212 -8.81 1.81 7.71
C LEU A 212 -7.69 0.85 7.29
N GLN A 213 -7.36 -0.13 8.13
CA GLN A 213 -6.33 -1.15 7.86
C GLN A 213 -4.96 -0.55 7.53
N PHE A 214 -4.62 0.59 8.13
CA PHE A 214 -3.39 1.35 7.89
C PHE A 214 -3.18 1.78 6.44
N ILE A 215 -4.27 2.01 5.68
CA ILE A 215 -4.18 2.69 4.38
C ILE A 215 -3.59 4.09 4.61
N PRO A 216 -2.60 4.53 3.79
CA PRO A 216 -2.13 5.89 3.82
C PRO A 216 -3.26 6.86 3.49
N VAL A 217 -3.53 7.86 4.34
CA VAL A 217 -4.53 8.91 4.08
C VAL A 217 -3.90 10.24 3.70
N ARG A 218 -2.61 10.39 4.02
CA ARG A 218 -1.78 11.51 3.55
C ARG A 218 -0.34 11.03 3.38
N ILE A 219 0.31 11.49 2.32
CA ILE A 219 1.72 11.24 2.01
C ILE A 219 2.35 12.57 1.63
N GLU A 220 3.44 12.94 2.26
CA GLU A 220 4.23 14.13 1.92
C GLU A 220 5.65 13.72 1.57
N GLN A 221 6.11 14.13 0.40
CA GLN A 221 7.47 13.87 -0.07
C GLN A 221 8.32 15.14 -0.03
N PHE A 222 9.49 15.01 0.57
CA PHE A 222 10.45 16.07 0.70
C PHE A 222 11.73 15.74 -0.09
N ARG A 223 12.34 16.76 -0.65
CA ARG A 223 13.66 16.69 -1.24
C ARG A 223 14.45 17.91 -0.81
N ASP A 224 15.65 17.72 -0.24
CA ASP A 224 16.48 18.77 0.31
C ASP A 224 15.74 19.66 1.31
N GLY A 225 14.96 19.03 2.21
CA GLY A 225 14.15 19.70 3.24
C GLY A 225 12.94 20.49 2.71
N LYS A 226 12.66 20.45 1.40
CA LYS A 226 11.53 21.16 0.78
C LYS A 226 10.45 20.18 0.38
N GLN A 227 9.21 20.43 0.83
CA GLN A 227 8.04 19.66 0.39
C GLN A 227 7.88 19.80 -1.13
N ARG A 228 7.71 18.68 -1.81
CA ARG A 228 7.57 18.59 -3.26
C ARG A 228 6.21 18.11 -3.68
N VAL A 229 5.79 16.99 -3.12
CA VAL A 229 4.54 16.31 -3.48
C VAL A 229 3.73 16.07 -2.21
N VAL A 230 2.42 16.26 -2.29
CA VAL A 230 1.46 15.86 -1.27
C VAL A 230 0.36 15.06 -1.95
N LEU A 231 0.04 13.90 -1.38
CA LEU A 231 -1.15 13.12 -1.71
C LEU A 231 -2.07 13.21 -0.52
N ASN A 232 -3.30 13.66 -0.73
CA ASN A 232 -4.36 13.66 0.28
C ASN A 232 -5.48 12.72 -0.19
N ILE A 233 -5.93 11.82 0.68
CA ILE A 233 -7.03 10.92 0.34
C ILE A 233 -8.31 11.72 0.05
N ASN A 234 -8.96 11.39 -1.07
CA ASN A 234 -10.22 11.97 -1.49
C ASN A 234 -11.37 10.98 -1.25
N SER A 235 -11.20 9.72 -1.69
CA SER A 235 -12.20 8.69 -1.52
C SER A 235 -11.59 7.30 -1.34
N LEU A 236 -12.35 6.39 -0.71
CA LEU A 236 -11.97 5.02 -0.45
C LEU A 236 -13.16 4.10 -0.71
N LYS A 237 -12.96 3.05 -1.50
CA LYS A 237 -13.90 1.95 -1.71
C LYS A 237 -13.20 0.63 -1.36
N TRP A 238 -13.80 -0.16 -0.48
CA TRP A 238 -13.41 -1.56 -0.28
C TRP A 238 -13.88 -2.39 -1.47
N LEU A 239 -13.04 -3.29 -1.94
CA LEU A 239 -13.35 -4.15 -3.07
C LEU A 239 -13.70 -5.55 -2.59
N THR A 240 -14.68 -6.17 -3.25
CA THR A 240 -15.05 -7.57 -3.10
C THR A 240 -14.35 -8.41 -4.16
N ILE A 241 -14.50 -9.73 -4.09
CA ILE A 241 -13.88 -10.64 -5.09
C ILE A 241 -14.51 -10.43 -6.48
N ASP A 242 -15.70 -9.86 -6.54
CA ASP A 242 -16.47 -9.63 -7.77
C ASP A 242 -16.24 -8.24 -8.41
N ASP A 243 -15.44 -7.37 -7.78
CA ASP A 243 -15.03 -6.05 -8.29
C ASP A 243 -13.71 -6.22 -9.14
#